data_80c8315a03073b88aeb17ccedfca61f1
#
_entry.id   80c8315a03073b88aeb17ccedfca61f1
#
_cell.length_a   1.000
_cell.length_b   1.000
_cell.length_c   1.000
_cell.angle_alpha   90.00
_cell.angle_beta   90.00
_cell.angle_gamma   90.00
#
_symmetry.space_group_name_H-M   'P 1'
#
loop_
_entity.id
_entity.type
_entity.pdbx_description
1 polymer ?
#
loop_
_entity_poly.entity_id
_entity_poly.type
_entity_poly.pdbx_seq_one_letter_code
_entity_poly.pdbx_strand_id
1 'polypeptide(L)'
;MDINKVKSKSRAILNLKKDGETLEQADADFMKELLKFHAKYDEKMKDFDHFEVGVHPDFPKTRCFFVVKKDGTKEDFSVSKCI
;
A
#
# COMPACT_ATOMS: atom_id res chain seq x y z
N MET A 1 14.29 10.37 -5.91
CA MET A 1 13.92 9.15 -5.14
C MET A 1 14.70 7.96 -5.69
N ASP A 2 15.33 7.20 -4.80
CA ASP A 2 16.03 5.99 -5.21
C ASP A 2 15.04 4.83 -5.30
N ILE A 3 14.78 4.36 -6.50
CA ILE A 3 13.80 3.30 -6.77
C ILE A 3 14.14 2.01 -6.01
N ASN A 4 15.41 1.64 -5.93
CA ASN A 4 15.82 0.43 -5.24
C ASN A 4 15.59 0.52 -3.73
N LYS A 5 15.85 1.68 -3.14
CA LYS A 5 15.58 1.91 -1.71
C LYS A 5 14.09 1.89 -1.42
N VAL A 6 13.29 2.47 -2.30
CA VAL A 6 11.82 2.46 -2.17
C VAL A 6 11.29 1.04 -2.22
N LYS A 7 11.74 0.24 -3.18
CA LYS A 7 11.32 -1.16 -3.31
C LYS A 7 11.74 -1.98 -2.09
N SER A 8 12.97 -1.81 -1.61
CA SER A 8 13.49 -2.53 -0.44
C SER A 8 12.71 -2.17 0.82
N LYS A 9 12.44 -0.88 1.04
CA LYS A 9 11.67 -0.43 2.20
C LYS A 9 10.24 -0.96 2.16
N SER A 10 9.59 -0.89 0.99
CA SER A 10 8.23 -1.39 0.82
C SER A 10 8.15 -2.88 1.09
N ARG A 11 9.11 -3.65 0.58
CA ARG A 11 9.17 -5.09 0.83
C ARG A 11 9.38 -5.39 2.30
N ALA A 12 10.24 -4.64 2.98
CA ALA A 12 10.48 -4.82 4.41
C ALA A 12 9.20 -4.58 5.22
N ILE A 13 8.47 -3.52 4.91
CA ILE A 13 7.18 -3.22 5.56
C ILE A 13 6.21 -4.37 5.31
N LEU A 14 6.11 -4.83 4.08
CA LEU A 14 5.20 -5.91 3.70
C LEU A 14 5.51 -7.20 4.45
N ASN A 15 6.80 -7.53 4.61
CA ASN A 15 7.23 -8.75 5.28
C ASN A 15 7.09 -8.69 6.81
N LEU A 16 7.17 -7.50 7.39
CA LEU A 16 7.04 -7.33 8.85
C LEU A 16 5.60 -7.36 9.33
N LYS A 17 4.64 -7.12 8.45
CA LYS A 17 3.22 -7.08 8.79
C LYS A 17 2.55 -8.40 8.47
N LYS A 18 1.58 -8.77 9.29
CA LYS A 18 0.70 -9.91 9.04
C LYS A 18 -0.49 -9.47 8.18
N ASP A 19 -1.13 -10.43 7.54
CA ASP A 19 -2.31 -10.13 6.73
C ASP A 19 -3.39 -9.47 7.59
N GLY A 20 -3.92 -8.36 7.09
CA GLY A 20 -4.94 -7.60 7.80
C GLY A 20 -4.42 -6.55 8.77
N GLU A 21 -3.10 -6.45 8.97
CA GLU A 21 -2.55 -5.44 9.87
C GLU A 21 -2.54 -4.06 9.21
N THR A 22 -2.85 -3.04 10.03
CA THR A 22 -2.79 -1.64 9.63
C THR A 22 -1.35 -1.13 9.74
N LEU A 23 -0.94 -0.30 8.80
CA LEU A 23 0.38 0.31 8.83
C LEU A 23 0.48 1.36 9.95
N GLU A 24 1.65 1.42 10.59
CA GLU A 24 1.97 2.46 11.55
C GLU A 24 2.06 3.81 10.86
N GLN A 25 1.97 4.90 11.63
CA GLN A 25 1.96 6.26 11.10
C GLN A 25 3.15 6.55 10.17
N ALA A 26 4.35 6.18 10.57
CA ALA A 26 5.56 6.41 9.78
C ALA A 26 5.50 5.67 8.44
N ASP A 27 5.05 4.42 8.46
CA ASP A 27 4.94 3.60 7.26
C ASP A 27 3.79 4.08 6.38
N ALA A 28 2.70 4.52 6.99
CA ALA A 28 1.56 5.09 6.25
C ALA A 28 1.97 6.37 5.53
N ASP A 29 2.74 7.24 6.18
CA ASP A 29 3.24 8.48 5.56
C ASP A 29 4.14 8.18 4.37
N PHE A 30 5.02 7.17 4.50
CA PHE A 30 5.85 6.71 3.39
C PHE A 30 5.00 6.22 2.22
N MET A 31 3.99 5.42 2.48
CA MET A 31 3.10 4.90 1.44
C MET A 31 2.29 6.02 0.77
N LYS A 32 1.84 7.02 1.52
CA LYS A 32 1.13 8.17 0.95
C LYS A 32 2.01 8.93 -0.03
N GLU A 33 3.27 9.17 0.33
CA GLU A 33 4.21 9.85 -0.57
C GLU A 33 4.46 9.03 -1.84
N LEU A 34 4.63 7.73 -1.68
CA LEU A 34 4.85 6.83 -2.81
C LEU A 34 3.62 6.78 -3.72
N LEU A 35 2.44 6.70 -3.14
CA LEU A 35 1.19 6.59 -3.89
C LEU A 35 0.90 7.82 -4.74
N LYS A 36 1.48 8.97 -4.42
CA LYS A 36 1.34 10.19 -5.24
C LYS A 36 1.81 9.99 -6.68
N PHE A 37 2.69 9.03 -6.91
CA PHE A 37 3.18 8.71 -8.25
C PHE A 37 2.30 7.71 -9.00
N HIS A 38 1.28 7.18 -8.34
CA HIS A 38 0.35 6.26 -8.97
C HIS A 38 -0.63 7.02 -9.85
N ALA A 39 -0.92 6.47 -11.06
CA ALA A 39 -1.81 7.12 -12.00
C ALA A 39 -3.23 7.35 -11.46
N LYS A 40 -3.66 6.50 -10.53
CA LYS A 40 -5.00 6.56 -9.92
C LYS A 40 -4.96 7.07 -8.49
N TYR A 41 -3.98 7.91 -8.16
CA TYR A 41 -3.82 8.44 -6.81
C TYR A 41 -5.10 9.06 -6.27
N ASP A 42 -5.75 9.93 -7.04
CA ASP A 42 -6.94 10.64 -6.60
C ASP A 42 -8.09 9.68 -6.27
N GLU A 43 -8.30 8.67 -7.10
CA GLU A 43 -9.33 7.66 -6.89
C GLU A 43 -9.04 6.82 -5.65
N LYS A 44 -7.79 6.40 -5.49
CA LYS A 44 -7.39 5.54 -4.36
C LYS A 44 -7.42 6.27 -3.04
N MET A 45 -7.16 7.57 -3.02
CA MET A 45 -7.14 8.37 -1.80
C MET A 45 -8.50 8.97 -1.44
N LYS A 46 -9.49 8.86 -2.33
CA LYS A 46 -10.84 9.34 -2.03
C LYS A 46 -11.41 8.55 -0.86
N ASP A 47 -11.87 9.26 0.17
CA ASP A 47 -12.40 8.68 1.41
C ASP A 47 -11.42 7.74 2.11
N PHE A 48 -10.12 8.03 1.99
CA PHE A 48 -9.07 7.24 2.60
C PHE A 48 -9.20 7.21 4.12
N ASP A 49 -9.04 6.02 4.70
CA ASP A 49 -9.01 5.83 6.15
C ASP A 49 -7.63 5.37 6.62
N HIS A 50 -7.16 4.23 6.11
CA HIS A 50 -5.86 3.70 6.49
C HIS A 50 -5.32 2.75 5.42
N PHE A 51 -4.04 2.33 5.60
CA PHE A 51 -3.43 1.30 4.78
C PHE A 51 -3.37 -0.01 5.54
N GLU A 52 -3.54 -1.11 4.83
CA GLU A 52 -3.36 -2.46 5.36
C GLU A 52 -2.49 -3.29 4.45
N VAL A 53 -2.00 -4.41 4.98
CA VAL A 53 -1.28 -5.43 4.23
C VAL A 53 -2.15 -6.66 4.14
N GLY A 54 -2.13 -7.35 3.01
CA GLY A 54 -2.92 -8.56 2.87
C GLY A 54 -2.56 -9.35 1.63
N VAL A 55 -3.29 -10.45 1.43
CA VAL A 55 -3.11 -11.31 0.27
C VAL A 55 -3.84 -10.70 -0.93
N HIS A 56 -3.17 -10.67 -2.08
CA HIS A 56 -3.78 -10.15 -3.31
C HIS A 56 -5.00 -10.99 -3.68
N PRO A 57 -6.13 -10.36 -4.00
CA PRO A 57 -7.38 -11.10 -4.27
C PRO A 57 -7.30 -12.04 -5.47
N ASP A 58 -6.51 -11.69 -6.48
CA ASP A 58 -6.37 -12.50 -7.70
C ASP A 58 -5.15 -13.44 -7.67
N PHE A 59 -4.20 -13.17 -6.77
CA PHE A 59 -2.94 -13.93 -6.69
C PHE A 59 -2.69 -14.32 -5.23
N PRO A 60 -3.28 -15.42 -4.76
CA PRO A 60 -3.24 -15.78 -3.33
C PRO A 60 -1.86 -16.08 -2.77
N LYS A 61 -0.85 -16.28 -3.63
CA LYS A 61 0.55 -16.45 -3.18
C LYS A 61 1.29 -15.12 -3.09
N THR A 62 0.67 -14.01 -3.47
CA THR A 62 1.27 -12.68 -3.48
C THR A 62 0.63 -11.83 -2.42
N ARG A 63 1.45 -11.14 -1.64
CA ARG A 63 0.98 -10.16 -0.66
C ARG A 63 1.13 -8.76 -1.23
N CYS A 64 0.23 -7.86 -0.87
CA CYS A 64 0.25 -6.50 -1.37
C CYS A 64 -0.28 -5.53 -0.32
N PHE A 65 -0.20 -4.24 -0.65
CA PHE A 65 -0.77 -3.18 0.17
C PHE A 65 -2.20 -2.88 -0.27
N PHE A 66 -3.03 -2.49 0.68
CA PHE A 66 -4.40 -2.07 0.42
C PHE A 66 -4.63 -0.67 0.95
N VAL A 67 -5.38 0.11 0.18
CA VAL A 67 -6.00 1.35 0.65
C VAL A 67 -7.37 0.96 1.21
N VAL A 68 -7.62 1.24 2.47
CA VAL A 68 -8.92 0.99 3.09
C VAL A 68 -9.65 2.32 3.22
N LYS A 69 -10.86 2.38 2.71
CA LYS A 69 -11.68 3.58 2.71
C LYS A 69 -12.62 3.59 3.91
N LYS A 70 -13.17 4.77 4.21
CA LYS A 70 -14.05 4.96 5.37
C LYS A 70 -15.30 4.08 5.34
N ASP A 71 -15.75 3.71 4.16
CA ASP A 71 -16.90 2.81 3.99
C ASP A 71 -16.53 1.33 4.11
N GLY A 72 -15.27 1.01 4.37
CA GLY A 72 -14.79 -0.36 4.47
C GLY A 72 -14.30 -0.96 3.16
N THR A 73 -14.40 -0.24 2.06
CA THR A 73 -13.92 -0.70 0.75
C THR A 73 -12.40 -0.78 0.76
N LYS A 74 -11.85 -1.87 0.21
CA LYS A 74 -10.40 -2.07 0.08
C LYS A 74 -10.00 -2.10 -1.38
N GLU A 75 -8.95 -1.35 -1.71
CA GLU A 75 -8.37 -1.36 -3.06
C GLU A 75 -6.89 -1.70 -2.96
N ASP A 76 -6.46 -2.73 -3.69
CA ASP A 76 -5.07 -3.11 -3.74
C ASP A 76 -4.27 -2.15 -4.63
N PHE A 77 -2.98 -2.02 -4.33
CA PHE A 77 -2.07 -1.30 -5.20
C PHE A 77 -0.68 -1.93 -5.16
N SER A 78 0.07 -1.73 -6.23
CA SER A 78 1.43 -2.25 -6.34
C SER A 78 2.43 -1.11 -6.31
N VAL A 79 3.48 -1.27 -5.51
CA VAL A 79 4.58 -0.30 -5.45
C VAL A 79 5.21 -0.11 -6.82
N SER A 80 5.31 -1.18 -7.62
CA SER A 80 5.90 -1.12 -8.96
C SER A 80 5.12 -0.21 -9.92
N LYS A 81 3.83 0.04 -9.66
CA LYS A 81 3.03 0.96 -10.47
C LYS A 81 3.17 2.41 -10.03
N CYS A 82 3.79 2.66 -8.91
CA CYS A 82 4.04 4.00 -8.39
C CYS A 82 5.37 4.58 -8.87
N ILE A 83 6.23 3.74 -9.39
CA ILE A 83 7.60 4.13 -9.77
C ILE A 83 8.00 3.71 -11.17
#